data_26fa7e272fc60b80fd03b41410921b88
#
_entry.id   26fa7e272fc60b80fd03b41410921b88
#
_cell.length_a   1.000
_cell.length_b   1.000
_cell.length_c   1.000
_cell.angle_alpha   90.00
_cell.angle_beta   90.00
_cell.angle_gamma   90.00
#
_symmetry.space_group_name_H-M   'P 1'
#
loop_
_entity.id
_entity.type
_entity.pdbx_description
1 polymer ?
#
loop_
_entity_poly.entity_id
_entity_poly.type
_entity_poly.pdbx_seq_one_letter_code
_entity_poly.pdbx_strand_id
1 'polypeptide(L)'
;MKKTMIAIIALGMLTTACSPPTDTASVTPEAIPTVLADDTIIAEGRVEPIQYAEIAFTTSGMVGEVMVDEGQTVKQGDPVIRLGSETDSSYAAAQLELANAQQAMDDLVNSRGADFAQAVIDLHDAEDEYTRADNYLRYLKTSDSVPQTTYSVKLVQTTRGYEYKPEAKNFKGPASEEWILNAENDLALKKAALDNAQRLYDNLKDGPNAEQLPVLEARLSAAKLAVAAFTITAPFDGVVAELNAKIGSTINAGEIAIVIADTSKWIVLTTDVTEIDVVKLSEGQLATVTLDAIPDVALKGEILIIGQNYSENQGDIVYKVTVLLIDTDPAMRWGMTAAVKFEQ
;
A
#
# COMPACT_ATOMS: atom_id res chain seq x y z
N MET A 1 60.24 -5.79 34.24
CA MET A 1 60.88 -6.37 35.44
C MET A 1 60.40 -7.79 35.53
N LYS A 2 61.43 -8.69 35.48
CA LYS A 2 61.58 -10.00 36.13
C LYS A 2 60.55 -11.07 35.76
N LYS A 3 60.92 -12.07 34.93
CA LYS A 3 61.80 -13.24 35.27
C LYS A 3 60.98 -14.27 36.06
N THR A 4 60.85 -15.54 35.77
CA THR A 4 61.81 -16.59 35.39
C THR A 4 60.99 -17.92 35.29
N MET A 5 61.17 -18.79 34.30
CA MET A 5 62.13 -19.87 34.25
C MET A 5 61.73 -21.07 35.15
N ILE A 6 61.61 -22.27 34.69
CA ILE A 6 62.57 -23.38 34.49
C ILE A 6 61.72 -24.66 34.49
N ALA A 7 61.62 -25.50 33.47
CA ALA A 7 62.56 -26.54 33.02
C ALA A 7 62.53 -27.81 33.90
N ILE A 8 62.39 -28.93 33.32
CA ILE A 8 63.41 -30.03 33.07
C ILE A 8 62.88 -31.43 33.40
N ILE A 9 63.02 -32.33 32.42
CA ILE A 9 63.66 -33.67 32.39
C ILE A 9 62.79 -34.83 32.92
N ALA A 10 62.73 -35.97 32.36
CA ALA A 10 63.35 -36.79 31.32
C ALA A 10 62.96 -38.27 31.53
N LEU A 11 62.97 -38.98 30.46
CA LEU A 11 63.62 -40.30 30.30
C LEU A 11 62.94 -41.53 30.90
N GLY A 12 62.70 -42.53 30.09
CA GLY A 12 62.80 -43.90 30.50
C GLY A 12 61.91 -44.87 29.74
N MET A 13 62.52 -45.48 28.82
CA MET A 13 62.75 -46.87 28.49
C MET A 13 61.64 -47.73 27.84
N LEU A 14 62.10 -48.26 26.72
CA LEU A 14 61.62 -49.39 25.92
C LEU A 14 61.23 -50.59 26.70
N THR A 15 60.13 -51.24 26.29
CA THR A 15 60.08 -52.73 26.25
C THR A 15 59.29 -53.18 25.04
N THR A 16 59.93 -53.94 24.17
CA THR A 16 59.37 -54.69 23.06
C THR A 16 58.58 -55.88 23.57
N ALA A 17 57.36 -56.06 23.04
CA ALA A 17 56.68 -57.33 23.09
C ALA A 17 55.99 -57.60 21.76
N CYS A 18 56.48 -58.64 21.08
CA CYS A 18 55.81 -59.24 19.91
C CYS A 18 54.53 -59.95 20.34
N SER A 19 53.49 -59.78 19.55
CA SER A 19 52.31 -60.66 19.55
C SER A 19 51.77 -60.85 18.15
N PRO A 20 51.16 -62.00 17.81
CA PRO A 20 50.92 -62.47 16.45
C PRO A 20 49.72 -61.85 15.76
N PRO A 21 49.54 -62.06 14.44
CA PRO A 21 48.53 -61.44 13.66
C PRO A 21 47.15 -62.03 13.99
N THR A 22 46.22 -61.17 14.35
CA THR A 22 44.79 -61.47 14.47
C THR A 22 44.07 -60.99 13.24
N ASP A 23 43.25 -61.86 12.74
CA ASP A 23 42.38 -61.68 11.54
C ASP A 23 41.73 -60.29 11.40
N THR A 24 42.01 -59.68 10.30
CA THR A 24 41.32 -58.45 9.89
C THR A 24 39.92 -58.83 9.42
N ALA A 25 38.95 -58.73 10.34
CA ALA A 25 37.55 -58.68 9.91
C ALA A 25 37.35 -57.39 9.04
N SER A 26 37.08 -57.58 7.78
CA SER A 26 36.69 -56.51 6.87
C SER A 26 35.40 -55.86 7.38
N VAL A 27 35.55 -54.72 8.08
CA VAL A 27 34.40 -53.86 8.38
C VAL A 27 34.04 -53.17 7.10
N THR A 28 33.00 -53.65 6.45
CA THR A 28 32.32 -52.92 5.38
C THR A 28 31.91 -51.56 5.94
N PRO A 29 32.33 -50.41 5.38
CA PRO A 29 31.87 -49.13 5.84
C PRO A 29 30.35 -49.08 5.59
N GLU A 30 29.61 -49.01 6.70
CA GLU A 30 28.19 -48.73 6.69
C GLU A 30 28.02 -47.42 5.95
N ALA A 31 27.29 -47.45 4.82
CA ALA A 31 27.03 -46.26 4.01
C ALA A 31 26.32 -45.23 4.92
N ILE A 32 27.02 -44.15 5.22
CA ILE A 32 26.40 -42.96 5.86
C ILE A 32 25.22 -42.59 4.98
N PRO A 33 23.99 -42.60 5.53
CA PRO A 33 22.86 -42.16 4.73
C PRO A 33 23.13 -40.74 4.23
N THR A 34 23.27 -40.61 2.93
CA THR A 34 23.34 -39.30 2.29
C THR A 34 21.99 -38.68 2.54
N VAL A 35 21.89 -37.78 3.51
CA VAL A 35 20.77 -36.90 3.65
C VAL A 35 20.81 -36.04 2.36
N LEU A 36 19.92 -36.34 1.45
CA LEU A 36 19.68 -35.41 0.33
C LEU A 36 19.33 -34.06 1.00
N ALA A 37 20.17 -33.08 0.77
CA ALA A 37 19.85 -31.72 1.19
C ALA A 37 18.48 -31.40 0.56
N ASP A 38 17.51 -31.15 1.40
CA ASP A 38 16.21 -30.65 0.95
C ASP A 38 16.51 -29.28 0.33
N ASP A 39 16.42 -29.17 -0.99
CA ASP A 39 16.76 -27.95 -1.74
C ASP A 39 15.67 -26.87 -1.56
N THR A 40 14.85 -27.06 -0.54
CA THR A 40 13.73 -26.17 -0.21
C THR A 40 14.26 -24.84 0.31
N ILE A 41 13.93 -23.77 -0.38
CA ILE A 41 14.26 -22.42 0.04
C ILE A 41 13.22 -21.98 1.08
N ILE A 42 13.70 -21.61 2.27
CA ILE A 42 12.87 -21.07 3.34
C ILE A 42 13.43 -19.71 3.70
N ALA A 43 12.58 -18.70 3.78
CA ALA A 43 12.94 -17.35 4.17
C ALA A 43 12.06 -16.84 5.30
N GLU A 44 12.63 -16.02 6.18
CA GLU A 44 11.89 -15.29 7.19
C GLU A 44 11.35 -13.99 6.59
N GLY A 45 10.17 -13.57 7.05
CA GLY A 45 9.55 -12.35 6.60
C GLY A 45 8.58 -11.78 7.62
N ARG A 46 7.98 -10.66 7.25
CA ARG A 46 6.94 -9.99 8.03
C ARG A 46 5.68 -9.81 7.21
N VAL A 47 4.55 -10.01 7.87
CA VAL A 47 3.23 -9.73 7.30
C VAL A 47 3.02 -8.23 7.27
N GLU A 48 2.69 -7.72 6.10
CA GLU A 48 2.35 -6.31 5.87
C GLU A 48 1.04 -6.20 5.09
N PRO A 49 0.29 -5.11 5.23
CA PRO A 49 -0.84 -4.83 4.36
C PRO A 49 -0.35 -4.59 2.93
N ILE A 50 -1.22 -4.82 1.94
CA ILE A 50 -0.86 -4.61 0.52
C ILE A 50 -0.46 -3.16 0.23
N GLN A 51 -1.04 -2.23 0.95
CA GLN A 51 -0.76 -0.80 0.89
C GLN A 51 -0.96 -0.16 2.25
N TYR A 52 -0.10 0.78 2.60
CA TYR A 52 -0.32 1.64 3.77
C TYR A 52 0.22 3.04 3.49
N ALA A 53 -0.26 4.00 4.27
CA ALA A 53 0.20 5.37 4.22
C ALA A 53 0.39 5.91 5.64
N GLU A 54 1.58 6.41 5.89
CA GLU A 54 1.91 7.21 7.07
C GLU A 54 1.65 8.68 6.72
N ILE A 55 0.63 9.26 7.34
CA ILE A 55 0.14 10.58 6.95
C ILE A 55 0.50 11.59 8.03
N ALA A 56 1.19 12.64 7.58
CA ALA A 56 1.61 13.75 8.39
C ALA A 56 0.96 15.05 7.89
N PHE A 57 0.83 16.02 8.79
CA PHE A 57 0.46 17.37 8.39
C PHE A 57 1.65 18.10 7.76
N THR A 58 1.37 18.92 6.76
CA THR A 58 2.37 19.83 6.17
C THR A 58 2.55 21.11 6.95
N THR A 59 1.65 21.39 7.90
CA THR A 59 1.68 22.55 8.79
C THR A 59 1.58 22.10 10.24
N SER A 60 2.15 22.86 11.16
CA SER A 60 2.02 22.61 12.60
C SER A 60 0.75 23.24 13.13
N GLY A 61 0.13 22.60 14.11
CA GLY A 61 -1.06 23.13 14.76
C GLY A 61 -1.56 22.27 15.90
N MET A 62 -2.56 22.76 16.61
CA MET A 62 -3.26 21.98 17.63
C MET A 62 -4.34 21.13 16.98
N VAL A 63 -4.44 19.88 17.36
CA VAL A 63 -5.51 18.97 16.91
C VAL A 63 -6.85 19.46 17.49
N GLY A 64 -7.72 19.92 16.59
CA GLY A 64 -9.06 20.41 16.95
C GLY A 64 -10.09 19.30 16.98
N GLU A 65 -10.00 18.37 16.05
CA GLU A 65 -10.96 17.28 15.91
C GLU A 65 -10.29 16.02 15.37
N VAL A 66 -10.69 14.88 15.91
CA VAL A 66 -10.38 13.54 15.43
C VAL A 66 -11.70 12.85 15.13
N MET A 67 -11.92 12.45 13.90
CA MET A 67 -13.21 11.97 13.37
C MET A 67 -13.27 10.46 13.26
N VAL A 68 -12.18 9.77 13.58
CA VAL A 68 -12.03 8.32 13.44
C VAL A 68 -11.36 7.73 14.67
N ASP A 69 -11.58 6.45 14.87
CA ASP A 69 -10.94 5.66 15.93
C ASP A 69 -9.96 4.62 15.30
N GLU A 70 -8.99 4.16 16.09
CA GLU A 70 -8.14 3.03 15.68
C GLU A 70 -8.99 1.79 15.40
N GLY A 71 -8.69 1.10 14.31
CA GLY A 71 -9.43 -0.05 13.82
C GLY A 71 -10.68 0.31 13.01
N GLN A 72 -11.04 1.57 12.89
CA GLN A 72 -12.18 2.01 12.09
C GLN A 72 -11.87 1.94 10.59
N THR A 73 -12.84 1.50 9.79
CA THR A 73 -12.78 1.53 8.33
C THR A 73 -13.08 2.93 7.82
N VAL A 74 -12.25 3.40 6.89
CA VAL A 74 -12.39 4.70 6.22
C VAL A 74 -12.41 4.51 4.70
N LYS A 75 -13.04 5.44 4.00
CA LYS A 75 -13.06 5.51 2.53
C LYS A 75 -12.16 6.61 2.04
N GLN A 76 -11.70 6.46 0.82
CA GLN A 76 -10.93 7.50 0.14
C GLN A 76 -11.65 8.84 0.16
N GLY A 77 -10.96 9.88 0.64
CA GLY A 77 -11.49 11.23 0.76
C GLY A 77 -12.20 11.53 2.09
N ASP A 78 -12.45 10.53 2.94
CA ASP A 78 -13.04 10.78 4.24
C ASP A 78 -12.09 11.64 5.10
N PRO A 79 -12.59 12.71 5.74
CA PRO A 79 -11.80 13.50 6.66
C PRO A 79 -11.57 12.70 7.95
N VAL A 80 -10.31 12.62 8.39
CA VAL A 80 -9.92 11.79 9.56
C VAL A 80 -9.43 12.62 10.73
N ILE A 81 -8.65 13.69 10.49
CA ILE A 81 -8.13 14.57 11.53
C ILE A 81 -8.15 16.00 11.02
N ARG A 82 -8.52 16.94 11.89
CA ARG A 82 -8.46 18.37 11.59
C ARG A 82 -7.62 19.10 12.63
N LEU A 83 -6.66 19.90 12.16
CA LEU A 83 -5.95 20.87 12.97
C LEU A 83 -6.76 22.15 13.11
N GLY A 84 -6.50 22.84 14.21
CA GLY A 84 -7.08 24.13 14.50
C GLY A 84 -8.48 24.01 15.11
N SER A 85 -8.78 24.98 15.93
CA SER A 85 -10.12 25.26 16.42
C SER A 85 -10.49 26.67 15.94
N GLU A 86 -11.72 27.09 16.17
CA GLU A 86 -12.14 28.48 15.90
C GLU A 86 -11.26 29.53 16.58
N THR A 87 -10.49 29.12 17.61
CA THR A 87 -9.56 29.97 18.35
C THR A 87 -8.12 29.93 17.81
N ASP A 88 -7.82 29.07 16.83
CA ASP A 88 -6.51 28.99 16.19
C ASP A 88 -6.37 30.10 15.14
N SER A 89 -5.42 31.00 15.38
CA SER A 89 -5.20 32.17 14.49
C SER A 89 -4.76 31.77 13.08
N SER A 90 -4.04 30.66 12.92
CA SER A 90 -3.53 30.20 11.63
C SER A 90 -4.66 29.61 10.78
N TYR A 91 -5.51 28.79 11.39
CA TYR A 91 -6.69 28.24 10.73
C TYR A 91 -7.70 29.35 10.38
N ALA A 92 -7.97 30.25 11.32
CA ALA A 92 -8.85 31.40 11.08
C ALA A 92 -8.32 32.31 9.97
N ALA A 93 -7.00 32.53 9.88
CA ALA A 93 -6.38 33.30 8.80
C ALA A 93 -6.54 32.61 7.43
N ALA A 94 -6.35 31.28 7.37
CA ALA A 94 -6.57 30.53 6.13
C ALA A 94 -8.03 30.55 5.69
N GLN A 95 -8.97 30.44 6.60
CA GLN A 95 -10.41 30.58 6.29
C GLN A 95 -10.78 31.99 5.83
N LEU A 96 -10.22 33.02 6.47
CA LEU A 96 -10.44 34.39 6.05
C LEU A 96 -9.92 34.64 4.63
N GLU A 97 -8.71 34.12 4.31
CA GLU A 97 -8.16 34.25 2.96
C GLU A 97 -9.02 33.48 1.93
N LEU A 98 -9.54 32.30 2.27
CA LEU A 98 -10.47 31.58 1.42
C LEU A 98 -11.74 32.39 1.18
N ALA A 99 -12.34 32.94 2.22
CA ALA A 99 -13.54 33.80 2.10
C ALA A 99 -13.27 35.03 1.24
N ASN A 100 -12.12 35.68 1.44
CA ASN A 100 -11.72 36.85 0.63
C ASN A 100 -11.48 36.48 -0.84
N ALA A 101 -10.85 35.33 -1.10
CA ALA A 101 -10.61 34.83 -2.46
C ALA A 101 -11.92 34.45 -3.15
N GLN A 102 -12.85 33.83 -2.43
CA GLN A 102 -14.19 33.54 -2.94
C GLN A 102 -14.95 34.83 -3.26
N GLN A 103 -14.97 35.78 -2.33
CA GLN A 103 -15.63 37.05 -2.55
C GLN A 103 -15.07 37.81 -3.78
N ALA A 104 -13.72 37.84 -3.90
CA ALA A 104 -13.10 38.48 -5.05
C ALA A 104 -13.45 37.79 -6.37
N MET A 105 -13.60 36.46 -6.36
CA MET A 105 -14.07 35.69 -7.51
C MET A 105 -15.54 35.99 -7.82
N ASP A 106 -16.38 35.99 -6.79
CA ASP A 106 -17.81 36.33 -6.92
C ASP A 106 -18.01 37.75 -7.44
N ASP A 107 -17.23 38.72 -6.96
CA ASP A 107 -17.27 40.10 -7.43
C ASP A 107 -16.89 40.23 -8.92
N LEU A 108 -15.82 39.50 -9.33
CA LEU A 108 -15.44 39.44 -10.75
C LEU A 108 -16.54 38.80 -11.61
N VAL A 109 -17.09 37.69 -11.13
CA VAL A 109 -18.17 36.95 -11.78
C VAL A 109 -19.43 37.81 -11.91
N ASN A 110 -19.86 38.46 -10.84
CA ASN A 110 -21.02 39.33 -10.82
C ASN A 110 -20.84 40.55 -11.74
N SER A 111 -19.60 41.00 -11.91
CA SER A 111 -19.31 42.12 -12.83
C SER A 111 -19.46 41.78 -14.32
N ARG A 112 -19.48 40.47 -14.65
CA ARG A 112 -19.59 39.97 -16.05
C ARG A 112 -20.95 39.43 -16.41
N GLY A 113 -21.88 39.42 -15.47
CA GLY A 113 -23.19 38.81 -15.67
C GLY A 113 -23.19 37.29 -15.38
N ALA A 114 -24.39 36.76 -15.18
CA ALA A 114 -24.63 35.38 -14.79
C ALA A 114 -24.10 34.35 -15.80
N ASP A 115 -24.11 34.69 -17.10
CA ASP A 115 -23.75 33.75 -18.17
C ASP A 115 -22.27 33.39 -18.18
N PHE A 116 -21.39 34.37 -17.92
CA PHE A 116 -19.95 34.11 -17.84
C PHE A 116 -19.58 33.29 -16.57
N ALA A 117 -20.23 33.63 -15.46
CA ALA A 117 -20.06 32.89 -14.23
C ALA A 117 -20.33 31.38 -14.40
N GLN A 118 -21.45 31.10 -15.05
CA GLN A 118 -21.85 29.72 -15.30
C GLN A 118 -20.87 29.05 -16.26
N ALA A 119 -20.37 29.74 -17.28
CA ALA A 119 -19.40 29.19 -18.22
C ALA A 119 -18.07 28.81 -17.55
N VAL A 120 -17.62 29.59 -16.55
CA VAL A 120 -16.40 29.24 -15.75
C VAL A 120 -16.61 27.99 -14.92
N ILE A 121 -17.76 27.91 -14.25
CA ILE A 121 -18.10 26.74 -13.43
C ILE A 121 -18.24 25.51 -14.32
N ASP A 122 -18.99 25.64 -15.42
CA ASP A 122 -19.22 24.54 -16.36
C ASP A 122 -17.90 24.01 -16.96
N LEU A 123 -16.96 24.92 -17.26
CA LEU A 123 -15.62 24.53 -17.75
C LEU A 123 -14.85 23.75 -16.71
N HIS A 124 -14.78 24.25 -15.49
CA HIS A 124 -14.06 23.58 -14.41
C HIS A 124 -14.65 22.21 -14.09
N ASP A 125 -15.98 22.12 -14.00
CA ASP A 125 -16.66 20.85 -13.78
C ASP A 125 -16.42 19.87 -14.93
N ALA A 126 -16.43 20.36 -16.17
CA ALA A 126 -16.16 19.54 -17.36
C ALA A 126 -14.70 19.04 -17.42
N GLU A 127 -13.71 19.87 -17.01
CA GLU A 127 -12.30 19.48 -16.89
C GLU A 127 -12.11 18.37 -15.85
N ASP A 128 -12.75 18.52 -14.71
CA ASP A 128 -12.70 17.53 -13.63
C ASP A 128 -13.34 16.20 -14.05
N GLU A 129 -14.51 16.27 -14.72
CA GLU A 129 -15.18 15.07 -15.22
C GLU A 129 -14.37 14.35 -16.30
N TYR A 130 -13.80 15.11 -17.26
CA TYR A 130 -12.93 14.56 -18.28
C TYR A 130 -11.70 13.86 -17.66
N THR A 131 -11.05 14.52 -16.70
CA THR A 131 -9.87 13.99 -16.02
C THR A 131 -10.19 12.69 -15.27
N ARG A 132 -11.35 12.63 -14.61
CA ARG A 132 -11.81 11.40 -13.94
C ARG A 132 -12.07 10.27 -14.94
N ALA A 133 -12.75 10.58 -16.05
CA ALA A 133 -13.03 9.60 -17.09
C ALA A 133 -11.74 9.08 -17.75
N ASP A 134 -10.76 9.95 -18.05
CA ASP A 134 -9.45 9.58 -18.61
C ASP A 134 -8.66 8.68 -17.65
N ASN A 135 -8.60 9.06 -16.38
CA ASN A 135 -7.93 8.26 -15.35
C ASN A 135 -8.62 6.90 -15.19
N TYR A 136 -9.95 6.86 -15.22
CA TYR A 136 -10.70 5.61 -15.13
C TYR A 136 -10.45 4.70 -16.34
N LEU A 137 -10.51 5.25 -17.55
CA LEU A 137 -10.19 4.48 -18.76
C LEU A 137 -8.76 3.96 -18.74
N ARG A 138 -7.80 4.80 -18.34
CA ARG A 138 -6.40 4.39 -18.18
C ARG A 138 -6.25 3.26 -17.16
N TYR A 139 -6.92 3.39 -16.02
CA TYR A 139 -6.96 2.32 -15.02
C TYR A 139 -7.52 1.02 -15.59
N LEU A 140 -8.65 1.05 -16.31
CA LEU A 140 -9.24 -0.15 -16.92
C LEU A 140 -8.31 -0.80 -17.96
N LYS A 141 -7.57 0.01 -18.74
CA LYS A 141 -6.66 -0.49 -19.79
C LYS A 141 -5.34 -1.04 -19.25
N THR A 142 -4.89 -0.56 -18.10
CA THR A 142 -3.55 -0.90 -17.57
C THR A 142 -3.57 -1.83 -16.36
N SER A 143 -4.72 -1.97 -15.69
CA SER A 143 -4.83 -2.77 -14.49
C SER A 143 -5.28 -4.20 -14.82
N ASP A 144 -4.47 -5.17 -14.42
CA ASP A 144 -4.83 -6.60 -14.47
C ASP A 144 -5.69 -7.04 -13.28
N SER A 145 -6.01 -6.12 -12.36
CA SER A 145 -6.69 -6.43 -11.11
C SER A 145 -7.91 -5.55 -10.82
N VAL A 146 -8.69 -5.25 -11.86
CA VAL A 146 -9.94 -4.49 -11.71
C VAL A 146 -10.95 -5.33 -10.91
N PRO A 147 -11.56 -4.78 -9.83
CA PRO A 147 -12.59 -5.48 -9.08
C PRO A 147 -13.83 -5.75 -9.93
N GLN A 148 -14.27 -6.97 -9.93
CA GLN A 148 -15.43 -7.42 -10.71
C GLN A 148 -16.31 -8.33 -9.87
N THR A 149 -17.60 -8.33 -10.17
CA THR A 149 -18.56 -9.24 -9.55
C THR A 149 -19.24 -10.06 -10.63
N THR A 150 -19.12 -11.38 -10.55
CA THR A 150 -19.91 -12.27 -11.36
C THR A 150 -21.07 -12.84 -10.56
N TYR A 151 -22.20 -12.98 -11.20
CA TYR A 151 -23.37 -13.60 -10.59
C TYR A 151 -23.55 -14.99 -11.19
N SER A 152 -23.61 -15.98 -10.33
CA SER A 152 -23.94 -17.35 -10.67
C SER A 152 -25.22 -17.76 -9.93
N VAL A 153 -25.88 -18.79 -10.43
CA VAL A 153 -27.05 -19.33 -9.78
C VAL A 153 -26.66 -20.68 -9.19
N LYS A 154 -26.77 -20.80 -7.88
CA LYS A 154 -26.51 -22.07 -7.17
C LYS A 154 -27.79 -22.74 -6.78
N LEU A 155 -27.89 -24.03 -7.09
CA LEU A 155 -28.98 -24.86 -6.62
C LEU A 155 -28.73 -25.18 -5.14
N VAL A 156 -29.60 -24.69 -4.27
CA VAL A 156 -29.50 -24.90 -2.82
C VAL A 156 -30.70 -25.80 -2.39
N GLN A 157 -30.37 -26.85 -1.64
CA GLN A 157 -31.40 -27.69 -1.04
C GLN A 157 -31.98 -26.95 0.18
N THR A 158 -33.28 -26.76 0.17
CA THR A 158 -34.02 -26.17 1.29
C THR A 158 -34.94 -27.20 1.89
N THR A 159 -35.55 -26.90 3.01
CA THR A 159 -36.55 -27.76 3.67
C THR A 159 -37.80 -27.99 2.80
N ARG A 160 -37.99 -27.25 1.72
CA ARG A 160 -39.12 -27.32 0.78
C ARG A 160 -38.74 -27.85 -0.61
N GLY A 161 -37.47 -28.29 -0.82
CA GLY A 161 -36.94 -28.74 -2.09
C GLY A 161 -35.71 -27.99 -2.53
N TYR A 162 -35.45 -27.93 -3.83
CA TYR A 162 -34.30 -27.23 -4.41
C TYR A 162 -34.74 -25.86 -4.90
N GLU A 163 -34.00 -24.85 -4.50
CA GLU A 163 -34.17 -23.45 -4.96
C GLU A 163 -32.92 -22.95 -5.62
N TYR A 164 -33.05 -22.18 -6.71
CA TYR A 164 -31.97 -21.43 -7.32
C TYR A 164 -31.75 -20.15 -6.56
N LYS A 165 -30.59 -20.03 -5.91
CA LYS A 165 -30.18 -18.76 -5.24
C LYS A 165 -29.07 -18.07 -6.01
N PRO A 166 -29.17 -16.75 -6.23
CA PRO A 166 -28.09 -16.00 -6.81
C PRO A 166 -26.89 -15.97 -5.84
N GLU A 167 -25.73 -16.27 -6.35
CA GLU A 167 -24.46 -16.18 -5.62
C GLU A 167 -23.59 -15.14 -6.34
N ALA A 168 -23.21 -14.08 -5.63
CA ALA A 168 -22.27 -13.09 -6.12
C ALA A 168 -20.84 -13.51 -5.75
N LYS A 169 -19.96 -13.58 -6.72
CA LYS A 169 -18.54 -13.86 -6.51
C LYS A 169 -17.72 -12.66 -6.98
N ASN A 170 -17.03 -12.07 -6.04
CA ASN A 170 -16.08 -11.00 -6.33
C ASN A 170 -14.75 -11.61 -6.78
N PHE A 171 -14.18 -11.04 -7.81
CA PHE A 171 -12.84 -11.41 -8.30
C PHE A 171 -12.15 -10.17 -8.85
N LYS A 172 -10.84 -10.27 -9.04
CA LYS A 172 -10.04 -9.23 -9.70
C LYS A 172 -9.45 -9.80 -10.98
N GLY A 173 -9.47 -9.01 -12.02
CA GLY A 173 -8.95 -9.41 -13.32
C GLY A 173 -8.88 -8.23 -14.27
N PRO A 174 -8.37 -8.40 -15.49
CA PRO A 174 -8.40 -7.34 -16.50
C PRO A 174 -9.85 -6.94 -16.77
N ALA A 175 -10.07 -5.67 -17.06
CA ALA A 175 -11.40 -5.16 -17.41
C ALA A 175 -11.95 -5.87 -18.64
N SER A 176 -13.26 -6.09 -18.69
CA SER A 176 -13.89 -6.62 -19.90
C SER A 176 -13.85 -5.60 -21.04
N GLU A 177 -13.85 -6.09 -22.28
CA GLU A 177 -13.89 -5.22 -23.47
C GLU A 177 -15.12 -4.28 -23.44
N GLU A 178 -16.25 -4.77 -22.92
CA GLU A 178 -17.46 -3.97 -22.76
C GLU A 178 -17.24 -2.80 -21.79
N TRP A 179 -16.55 -3.02 -20.68
CA TRP A 179 -16.26 -1.94 -19.73
C TRP A 179 -15.30 -0.90 -20.32
N ILE A 180 -14.30 -1.36 -21.06
CA ILE A 180 -13.37 -0.48 -21.75
C ILE A 180 -14.11 0.34 -22.81
N LEU A 181 -14.97 -0.29 -23.62
CA LEU A 181 -15.77 0.39 -24.64
C LEU A 181 -16.73 1.42 -24.01
N ASN A 182 -17.38 1.05 -22.89
CA ASN A 182 -18.25 1.98 -22.18
C ASN A 182 -17.48 3.17 -21.62
N ALA A 183 -16.28 2.94 -21.06
CA ALA A 183 -15.41 4.01 -20.57
C ALA A 183 -14.85 4.88 -21.71
N GLU A 184 -14.58 4.31 -22.87
CA GLU A 184 -14.19 5.07 -24.08
C GLU A 184 -15.33 5.98 -24.56
N ASN A 185 -16.55 5.46 -24.58
CA ASN A 185 -17.73 6.23 -24.92
C ASN A 185 -17.99 7.35 -23.90
N ASP A 186 -17.84 7.07 -22.60
CA ASP A 186 -17.98 8.07 -21.55
C ASP A 186 -16.90 9.16 -21.69
N LEU A 187 -15.63 8.78 -21.90
CA LEU A 187 -14.54 9.73 -22.14
C LEU A 187 -14.83 10.61 -23.37
N ALA A 188 -15.38 10.04 -24.45
CA ALA A 188 -15.74 10.81 -25.64
C ALA A 188 -16.86 11.83 -25.35
N LEU A 189 -17.85 11.43 -24.53
CA LEU A 189 -18.92 12.34 -24.09
C LEU A 189 -18.37 13.45 -23.19
N LYS A 190 -17.50 13.11 -22.22
CA LYS A 190 -16.88 14.11 -21.34
C LYS A 190 -15.97 15.06 -22.11
N LYS A 191 -15.24 14.55 -23.12
CA LYS A 191 -14.45 15.40 -24.01
C LYS A 191 -15.33 16.37 -24.79
N ALA A 192 -16.44 15.91 -25.35
CA ALA A 192 -17.37 16.78 -26.07
C ALA A 192 -17.99 17.85 -25.15
N ALA A 193 -18.28 17.50 -23.89
CA ALA A 193 -18.75 18.45 -22.87
C ALA A 193 -17.68 19.50 -22.55
N LEU A 194 -16.42 19.07 -22.35
CA LEU A 194 -15.28 19.95 -22.12
C LEU A 194 -15.05 20.91 -23.31
N ASP A 195 -15.03 20.38 -24.55
CA ASP A 195 -14.86 21.19 -25.76
C ASP A 195 -16.00 22.23 -25.92
N ASN A 196 -17.20 21.90 -25.42
CA ASN A 196 -18.35 22.80 -25.41
C ASN A 196 -18.21 23.89 -24.36
N ALA A 197 -17.89 23.52 -23.13
CA ALA A 197 -17.65 24.44 -22.02
C ALA A 197 -16.49 25.39 -22.34
N GLN A 198 -15.41 24.88 -22.92
CA GLN A 198 -14.27 25.68 -23.38
C GLN A 198 -14.68 26.73 -24.42
N ARG A 199 -15.49 26.34 -25.41
CA ARG A 199 -15.97 27.29 -26.41
C ARG A 199 -16.85 28.41 -25.81
N LEU A 200 -17.73 28.05 -24.87
CA LEU A 200 -18.56 29.03 -24.17
C LEU A 200 -17.69 29.98 -23.34
N TYR A 201 -16.73 29.43 -22.61
CA TYR A 201 -15.77 30.22 -21.86
C TYR A 201 -14.95 31.13 -22.78
N ASP A 202 -14.40 30.60 -23.88
CA ASP A 202 -13.60 31.36 -24.84
C ASP A 202 -14.38 32.52 -25.47
N ASN A 203 -15.67 32.35 -25.69
CA ASN A 203 -16.53 33.41 -26.21
C ASN A 203 -16.83 34.52 -25.18
N LEU A 204 -16.74 34.19 -23.89
CA LEU A 204 -17.07 35.12 -22.80
C LEU A 204 -15.83 35.71 -22.10
N LYS A 205 -14.63 35.12 -22.32
CA LYS A 205 -13.39 35.51 -21.62
C LYS A 205 -12.84 36.88 -22.00
N ASP A 206 -13.09 37.33 -23.25
CA ASP A 206 -12.53 38.59 -23.79
C ASP A 206 -13.24 39.84 -23.27
N GLY A 207 -13.97 39.69 -22.14
CA GLY A 207 -14.52 40.83 -21.43
C GLY A 207 -13.45 41.65 -20.69
N PRO A 208 -13.83 42.82 -20.14
CA PRO A 208 -12.89 43.78 -19.55
C PRO A 208 -12.02 43.26 -18.40
N ASN A 209 -12.36 42.08 -17.84
CA ASN A 209 -11.63 41.46 -16.69
C ASN A 209 -10.99 40.11 -17.04
N ALA A 210 -10.84 39.74 -18.33
CA ALA A 210 -10.28 38.45 -18.75
C ALA A 210 -8.90 38.18 -18.21
N GLU A 211 -8.04 39.20 -18.04
CA GLU A 211 -6.71 39.09 -17.50
C GLU A 211 -6.68 38.81 -15.98
N GLN A 212 -7.72 39.17 -15.24
CA GLN A 212 -7.82 39.00 -13.81
C GLN A 212 -8.31 37.61 -13.40
N LEU A 213 -9.06 36.94 -14.26
CA LEU A 213 -9.66 35.64 -13.95
C LEU A 213 -8.63 34.58 -13.55
N PRO A 214 -7.56 34.30 -14.34
CA PRO A 214 -6.57 33.28 -13.97
C PRO A 214 -5.85 33.61 -12.66
N VAL A 215 -5.69 34.90 -12.35
CA VAL A 215 -5.06 35.32 -11.09
C VAL A 215 -5.98 35.02 -9.90
N LEU A 216 -7.29 35.28 -10.03
CA LEU A 216 -8.25 35.00 -8.97
C LEU A 216 -8.51 33.51 -8.81
N GLU A 217 -8.54 32.74 -9.90
CA GLU A 217 -8.60 31.28 -9.87
C GLU A 217 -7.40 30.66 -9.12
N ALA A 218 -6.20 31.12 -9.45
CA ALA A 218 -4.97 30.69 -8.77
C ALA A 218 -5.01 31.04 -7.27
N ARG A 219 -5.47 32.25 -6.93
CA ARG A 219 -5.62 32.71 -5.54
C ARG A 219 -6.64 31.85 -4.78
N LEU A 220 -7.80 31.61 -5.39
CA LEU A 220 -8.85 30.77 -4.81
C LEU A 220 -8.36 29.32 -4.60
N SER A 221 -7.65 28.77 -5.59
CA SER A 221 -7.05 27.45 -5.48
C SER A 221 -6.03 27.38 -4.36
N ALA A 222 -5.14 28.36 -4.27
CA ALA A 222 -4.14 28.44 -3.20
C ALA A 222 -4.79 28.54 -1.82
N ALA A 223 -5.86 29.36 -1.69
CA ALA A 223 -6.59 29.51 -0.43
C ALA A 223 -7.33 28.20 -0.05
N LYS A 224 -7.92 27.49 -1.01
CA LYS A 224 -8.52 26.16 -0.77
C LYS A 224 -7.49 25.16 -0.28
N LEU A 225 -6.31 25.10 -0.90
CA LEU A 225 -5.22 24.23 -0.49
C LEU A 225 -4.68 24.60 0.90
N ALA A 226 -4.61 25.90 1.21
CA ALA A 226 -4.19 26.36 2.53
C ALA A 226 -5.15 25.88 3.64
N VAL A 227 -6.45 25.93 3.41
CA VAL A 227 -7.44 25.38 4.37
C VAL A 227 -7.40 23.86 4.39
N ALA A 228 -7.25 23.20 3.23
CA ALA A 228 -7.15 21.75 3.15
C ALA A 228 -5.92 21.20 3.90
N ALA A 229 -4.82 21.98 3.97
CA ALA A 229 -3.62 21.59 4.72
C ALA A 229 -3.87 21.38 6.23
N PHE A 230 -4.96 21.90 6.78
CA PHE A 230 -5.38 21.66 8.16
C PHE A 230 -6.22 20.39 8.35
N THR A 231 -6.54 19.68 7.27
CA THR A 231 -7.36 18.46 7.36
C THR A 231 -6.64 17.33 6.65
N ILE A 232 -6.42 16.22 7.34
CA ILE A 232 -6.00 14.96 6.75
C ILE A 232 -7.25 14.23 6.27
N THR A 233 -7.20 13.75 5.02
CA THR A 233 -8.19 12.85 4.44
C THR A 233 -7.56 11.49 4.14
N ALA A 234 -8.36 10.44 4.16
CA ALA A 234 -7.90 9.10 3.79
C ALA A 234 -7.50 9.04 2.30
N PRO A 235 -6.28 8.60 1.95
CA PRO A 235 -5.82 8.58 0.56
C PRO A 235 -6.41 7.41 -0.25
N PHE A 236 -6.90 6.37 0.41
CA PHE A 236 -7.53 5.18 -0.16
C PHE A 236 -8.46 4.53 0.87
N ASP A 237 -9.27 3.57 0.42
CA ASP A 237 -10.13 2.77 1.29
C ASP A 237 -9.29 1.84 2.16
N GLY A 238 -9.46 1.90 3.48
CA GLY A 238 -8.64 1.11 4.39
C GLY A 238 -9.14 1.15 5.83
N VAL A 239 -8.26 0.74 6.72
CA VAL A 239 -8.49 0.72 8.17
C VAL A 239 -7.45 1.61 8.85
N VAL A 240 -7.84 2.36 9.85
CA VAL A 240 -6.93 3.13 10.70
C VAL A 240 -6.08 2.15 11.52
N ALA A 241 -4.81 2.00 11.15
CA ALA A 241 -3.89 1.10 11.81
C ALA A 241 -3.28 1.71 13.07
N GLU A 242 -3.01 3.02 13.07
CA GLU A 242 -2.43 3.75 14.18
C GLU A 242 -2.93 5.19 14.18
N LEU A 243 -3.26 5.71 15.36
CA LEU A 243 -3.73 7.08 15.54
C LEU A 243 -2.90 7.79 16.60
N ASN A 244 -1.94 8.60 16.18
CA ASN A 244 -1.02 9.32 17.06
C ASN A 244 -1.58 10.68 17.50
N ALA A 245 -2.52 11.23 16.72
CA ALA A 245 -3.16 12.50 17.00
C ALA A 245 -4.16 12.39 18.15
N LYS A 246 -4.08 13.30 19.13
CA LYS A 246 -5.04 13.41 20.23
C LYS A 246 -5.63 14.81 20.24
N ILE A 247 -6.94 14.92 20.44
CA ILE A 247 -7.62 16.21 20.54
C ILE A 247 -6.93 17.09 21.62
N GLY A 248 -6.60 18.31 21.24
CA GLY A 248 -5.91 19.27 22.10
C GLY A 248 -4.38 19.13 22.16
N SER A 249 -3.78 18.11 21.55
CA SER A 249 -2.32 18.01 21.39
C SER A 249 -1.83 18.88 20.22
N THR A 250 -0.57 19.28 20.28
CA THR A 250 0.09 19.97 19.17
C THR A 250 0.84 18.94 18.34
N ILE A 251 0.65 18.99 17.02
CA ILE A 251 1.40 18.19 16.04
C ILE A 251 2.29 19.13 15.24
N ASN A 252 3.53 18.71 15.00
CA ASN A 252 4.48 19.42 14.17
C ASN A 252 4.38 19.00 12.71
N ALA A 253 4.74 19.89 11.79
CA ALA A 253 4.83 19.54 10.38
C ALA A 253 5.81 18.38 10.17
N GLY A 254 5.37 17.35 9.41
CA GLY A 254 6.14 16.13 9.15
C GLY A 254 6.01 15.05 10.23
N GLU A 255 5.31 15.30 11.33
CA GLU A 255 5.02 14.29 12.36
C GLU A 255 3.85 13.41 11.92
N ILE A 256 4.04 12.07 11.99
CA ILE A 256 3.01 11.11 11.57
C ILE A 256 1.81 11.21 12.52
N ALA A 257 0.69 11.65 12.00
CA ALA A 257 -0.55 11.84 12.76
C ALA A 257 -1.42 10.58 12.76
N ILE A 258 -1.43 9.83 11.65
CA ILE A 258 -2.26 8.66 11.45
C ILE A 258 -1.61 7.72 10.43
N VAL A 259 -1.80 6.43 10.61
CA VAL A 259 -1.43 5.38 9.65
C VAL A 259 -2.70 4.69 9.17
N ILE A 260 -2.92 4.67 7.86
CA ILE A 260 -4.04 3.98 7.22
C ILE A 260 -3.48 2.83 6.40
N ALA A 261 -4.07 1.65 6.53
CA ALA A 261 -3.64 0.43 5.87
C ALA A 261 -4.78 -0.24 5.12
N ASP A 262 -4.52 -0.70 3.90
CA ASP A 262 -5.43 -1.59 3.17
C ASP A 262 -5.19 -3.03 3.60
N THR A 263 -6.05 -3.51 4.49
CA THR A 263 -6.02 -4.88 5.02
C THR A 263 -6.85 -5.86 4.19
N SER A 264 -7.34 -5.46 3.01
CA SER A 264 -8.09 -6.34 2.11
C SER A 264 -7.25 -7.49 1.57
N LYS A 265 -5.94 -7.26 1.46
CA LYS A 265 -4.93 -8.24 1.09
C LYS A 265 -3.69 -8.06 1.95
N TRP A 266 -2.99 -9.16 2.14
CA TRP A 266 -1.77 -9.19 2.91
C TRP A 266 -0.60 -9.65 2.04
N ILE A 267 0.56 -9.10 2.30
CA ILE A 267 1.82 -9.54 1.73
C ILE A 267 2.76 -9.99 2.83
N VAL A 268 3.70 -10.86 2.48
CA VAL A 268 4.85 -11.15 3.32
C VAL A 268 6.08 -10.59 2.64
N LEU A 269 6.78 -9.72 3.32
CA LEU A 269 8.05 -9.17 2.87
C LEU A 269 9.19 -9.94 3.51
N THR A 270 9.97 -10.68 2.72
CA THR A 270 11.12 -11.46 3.23
C THR A 270 12.31 -10.56 3.52
N THR A 271 13.17 -10.99 4.45
CA THR A 271 14.30 -10.21 4.94
C THR A 271 15.66 -10.91 4.80
N ASP A 272 15.70 -12.17 4.36
CA ASP A 272 16.87 -13.04 4.41
C ASP A 272 17.07 -13.96 3.19
N VAL A 273 16.39 -13.68 2.06
CA VAL A 273 16.63 -14.44 0.82
C VAL A 273 18.01 -14.11 0.28
N THR A 274 18.90 -15.12 0.24
CA THR A 274 20.29 -14.91 -0.17
C THR A 274 20.43 -14.72 -1.68
N GLU A 275 21.60 -14.22 -2.12
CA GLU A 275 21.95 -14.07 -3.54
C GLU A 275 21.90 -15.43 -4.30
N ILE A 276 22.23 -16.53 -3.63
CA ILE A 276 22.25 -17.88 -4.22
C ILE A 276 20.82 -18.40 -4.42
N ASP A 277 19.91 -18.00 -3.55
CA ASP A 277 18.54 -18.50 -3.57
C ASP A 277 17.62 -17.64 -4.43
N VAL A 278 17.82 -16.32 -4.45
CA VAL A 278 16.96 -15.42 -5.23
C VAL A 278 16.97 -15.72 -6.74
N VAL A 279 18.09 -16.23 -7.28
CA VAL A 279 18.22 -16.60 -8.70
C VAL A 279 17.41 -17.84 -9.08
N LYS A 280 16.98 -18.62 -8.08
CA LYS A 280 16.15 -19.82 -8.27
C LYS A 280 14.66 -19.50 -8.22
N LEU A 281 14.30 -18.30 -7.77
CA LEU A 281 12.92 -17.87 -7.61
C LEU A 281 12.42 -17.16 -8.85
N SER A 282 11.10 -17.21 -9.06
CA SER A 282 10.44 -16.57 -10.19
C SER A 282 9.13 -15.92 -9.74
N GLU A 283 8.78 -14.78 -10.32
CA GLU A 283 7.48 -14.15 -10.12
C GLU A 283 6.36 -15.10 -10.55
N GLY A 284 5.28 -15.17 -9.79
CA GLY A 284 4.18 -16.12 -9.97
C GLY A 284 4.41 -17.49 -9.34
N GLN A 285 5.58 -17.76 -8.76
CA GLN A 285 5.88 -19.01 -8.06
C GLN A 285 5.09 -19.10 -6.75
N LEU A 286 4.54 -20.28 -6.50
CA LEU A 286 3.78 -20.54 -5.27
C LEU A 286 4.71 -20.66 -4.07
N ALA A 287 4.21 -20.26 -2.92
CA ALA A 287 4.87 -20.39 -1.64
C ALA A 287 3.88 -20.78 -0.55
N THR A 288 4.35 -21.55 0.40
CA THR A 288 3.61 -21.85 1.62
C THR A 288 4.13 -20.96 2.74
N VAL A 289 3.23 -20.22 3.37
CA VAL A 289 3.55 -19.28 4.45
C VAL A 289 2.99 -19.79 5.76
N THR A 290 3.82 -19.85 6.78
CA THR A 290 3.45 -20.18 8.15
C THR A 290 3.73 -18.98 9.04
N LEU A 291 2.78 -18.61 9.89
CA LEU A 291 2.93 -17.51 10.84
C LEU A 291 3.36 -18.07 12.19
N ASP A 292 4.38 -17.48 12.81
CA ASP A 292 4.86 -17.92 14.13
C ASP A 292 3.77 -17.87 15.20
N ALA A 293 2.89 -16.88 15.08
CA ALA A 293 1.76 -16.71 16.00
C ALA A 293 0.62 -17.72 15.79
N ILE A 294 0.56 -18.39 14.61
CA ILE A 294 -0.50 -19.33 14.22
C ILE A 294 0.15 -20.52 13.49
N PRO A 295 0.95 -21.34 14.18
CA PRO A 295 1.81 -22.35 13.53
C PRO A 295 1.03 -23.50 12.88
N ASP A 296 -0.22 -23.71 13.27
CA ASP A 296 -1.06 -24.80 12.75
C ASP A 296 -1.74 -24.46 11.41
N VAL A 297 -1.58 -23.22 10.92
CA VAL A 297 -2.21 -22.73 9.68
C VAL A 297 -1.13 -22.49 8.64
N ALA A 298 -1.15 -23.26 7.55
CA ALA A 298 -0.33 -23.03 6.37
C ALA A 298 -1.13 -22.22 5.35
N LEU A 299 -0.70 -21.00 5.07
CA LEU A 299 -1.32 -20.10 4.11
C LEU A 299 -0.64 -20.26 2.74
N LYS A 300 -1.40 -20.16 1.68
CA LYS A 300 -0.86 -20.12 0.32
C LYS A 300 -0.51 -18.70 -0.05
N GLY A 301 0.63 -18.55 -0.68
CA GLY A 301 1.09 -17.30 -1.25
C GLY A 301 1.68 -17.48 -2.64
N GLU A 302 1.86 -16.38 -3.33
CA GLU A 302 2.46 -16.31 -4.66
C GLU A 302 3.48 -15.17 -4.67
N ILE A 303 4.66 -15.40 -5.26
CA ILE A 303 5.67 -14.36 -5.42
C ILE A 303 5.13 -13.27 -6.32
N LEU A 304 4.93 -12.08 -5.76
CA LEU A 304 4.44 -10.91 -6.48
C LEU A 304 5.59 -10.14 -7.13
N ILE A 305 6.67 -9.90 -6.37
CA ILE A 305 7.82 -9.09 -6.81
C ILE A 305 9.09 -9.67 -6.20
N ILE A 306 10.14 -9.75 -7.00
CA ILE A 306 11.51 -9.99 -6.55
C ILE A 306 12.28 -8.67 -6.64
N GLY A 307 12.76 -8.18 -5.49
CA GLY A 307 13.47 -6.90 -5.39
C GLY A 307 14.74 -6.87 -6.24
N GLN A 308 14.93 -5.80 -6.99
CA GLN A 308 16.12 -5.59 -7.82
C GLN A 308 17.31 -5.05 -7.02
N ASN A 309 17.06 -4.53 -5.83
CA ASN A 309 18.09 -3.94 -4.98
C ASN A 309 18.38 -4.86 -3.79
N TYR A 310 19.65 -4.96 -3.45
CA TYR A 310 20.09 -5.72 -2.29
C TYR A 310 20.00 -4.89 -1.00
N SER A 311 19.96 -5.58 0.11
CA SER A 311 20.22 -5.04 1.44
C SER A 311 21.23 -5.92 2.16
N GLU A 312 21.90 -5.38 3.16
CA GLU A 312 22.80 -6.17 4.02
C GLU A 312 22.05 -6.58 5.29
N ASN A 313 22.07 -7.88 5.57
CA ASN A 313 21.54 -8.44 6.80
C ASN A 313 22.66 -9.26 7.48
N GLN A 314 23.15 -8.81 8.64
CA GLN A 314 24.22 -9.44 9.42
C GLN A 314 25.54 -9.71 8.66
N GLY A 315 25.79 -8.96 7.56
CA GLY A 315 26.96 -9.11 6.70
C GLY A 315 26.73 -9.93 5.45
N ASP A 316 25.56 -10.51 5.27
CA ASP A 316 25.16 -11.22 4.06
C ASP A 316 24.35 -10.31 3.13
N ILE A 317 24.52 -10.51 1.83
CA ILE A 317 23.71 -9.86 0.79
C ILE A 317 22.39 -10.59 0.68
N VAL A 318 21.30 -9.86 0.90
CA VAL A 318 19.94 -10.39 0.84
C VAL A 318 19.06 -9.55 -0.08
N TYR A 319 18.07 -10.20 -0.67
CA TYR A 319 17.09 -9.60 -1.54
C TYR A 319 15.69 -9.69 -0.93
N LYS A 320 14.91 -8.64 -1.09
CA LYS A 320 13.51 -8.61 -0.67
C LYS A 320 12.65 -9.34 -1.68
N VAL A 321 11.90 -10.33 -1.23
CA VAL A 321 10.86 -10.99 -2.02
C VAL A 321 9.51 -10.69 -1.40
N THR A 322 8.60 -10.17 -2.19
CA THR A 322 7.24 -9.88 -1.77
C THR A 322 6.33 -11.02 -2.18
N VAL A 323 5.74 -11.68 -1.22
CA VAL A 323 4.79 -12.78 -1.42
C VAL A 323 3.38 -12.31 -1.09
N LEU A 324 2.49 -12.33 -2.08
CA LEU A 324 1.07 -12.04 -1.89
C LEU A 324 0.38 -13.26 -1.27
N LEU A 325 -0.30 -13.08 -0.15
CA LEU A 325 -1.11 -14.13 0.46
C LEU A 325 -2.43 -14.29 -0.31
N ILE A 326 -2.68 -15.53 -0.72
CA ILE A 326 -3.94 -15.92 -1.39
C ILE A 326 -4.99 -16.24 -0.33
N ASP A 327 -4.57 -16.96 0.72
CA ASP A 327 -5.39 -17.28 1.86
C ASP A 327 -5.12 -16.28 3.00
N THR A 328 -6.13 -15.97 3.79
CA THR A 328 -6.03 -15.06 4.94
C THR A 328 -6.68 -15.69 6.17
N ASP A 329 -6.14 -15.39 7.34
CA ASP A 329 -6.73 -15.77 8.63
C ASP A 329 -7.19 -14.52 9.40
N PRO A 330 -8.37 -14.51 10.03
CA PRO A 330 -8.86 -13.37 10.80
C PRO A 330 -7.97 -12.94 11.98
N ALA A 331 -7.12 -13.85 12.47
CA ALA A 331 -6.16 -13.55 13.53
C ALA A 331 -4.89 -12.86 13.04
N MET A 332 -4.68 -12.76 11.72
CA MET A 332 -3.52 -12.07 11.15
C MET A 332 -3.47 -10.62 11.58
N ARG A 333 -2.26 -10.15 11.85
CA ARG A 333 -1.99 -8.76 12.19
C ARG A 333 -0.73 -8.29 11.47
N TRP A 334 -0.67 -7.01 11.20
CA TRP A 334 0.51 -6.35 10.67
C TRP A 334 1.72 -6.58 11.58
N GLY A 335 2.87 -6.87 10.99
CA GLY A 335 4.13 -7.09 11.70
C GLY A 335 4.35 -8.50 12.24
N MET A 336 3.39 -9.43 12.07
CA MET A 336 3.62 -10.83 12.44
C MET A 336 4.77 -11.42 11.66
N THR A 337 5.61 -12.20 12.35
CA THR A 337 6.70 -12.97 11.73
C THR A 337 6.13 -14.15 10.98
N ALA A 338 6.69 -14.41 9.81
CA ALA A 338 6.29 -15.49 8.92
C ALA A 338 7.52 -16.23 8.40
N ALA A 339 7.40 -17.55 8.29
CA ALA A 339 8.32 -18.38 7.52
C ALA A 339 7.68 -18.68 6.15
N VAL A 340 8.40 -18.34 5.09
CA VAL A 340 8.00 -18.54 3.71
C VAL A 340 8.78 -19.69 3.11
N LYS A 341 8.10 -20.75 2.74
CA LYS A 341 8.65 -21.91 2.04
C LYS A 341 8.27 -21.81 0.57
N PHE A 342 9.25 -21.62 -0.30
CA PHE A 342 9.03 -21.55 -1.74
C PHE A 342 8.87 -22.94 -2.33
N GLU A 343 7.83 -23.15 -3.14
CA GLU A 343 7.59 -24.41 -3.84
C GLU A 343 8.47 -24.43 -5.10
N GLN A 344 9.12 -25.57 -5.35
CA GLN A 344 9.99 -25.77 -6.54
C GLN A 344 9.17 -26.15 -7.77
#